data_d7cd704710b8aa69866c0b1a19585c83
#
_entry.id   d7cd704710b8aa69866c0b1a19585c83
#
_cell.length_a   1.000
_cell.length_b   1.000
_cell.length_c   1.000
_cell.angle_alpha   90.00
_cell.angle_beta   90.00
_cell.angle_gamma   90.00
#
_symmetry.space_group_name_H-M   'P 1'
#
loop_
_entity.id
_entity.type
_entity.pdbx_description
1 polymer ?
#
loop_
_entity_poly.entity_id
_entity_poly.type
_entity_poly.pdbx_seq_one_letter_code
_entity_poly.pdbx_strand_id
1 'polypeptide(L)'
;TGLLVPLCVYTIAAISLNLVVGFSGELSLGHAGFMCVGAYSSALFSHIASDIPQVPRFILAILIGAAVAAVFGVIIGIPVLRLRGDYLAIVTLAFGEIIKNLINILYVGFDENGLHVATSSANLKLAAGGKQILKGALGISGTGALYKDVKHYFFPIGIILVLLTLFIVQN
;
A
#
# COMPACT_ATOMS: atom_id res chain seq x y z
N THR A 1 20.48 1.72 8.91
CA THR A 1 19.15 1.07 8.85
C THR A 1 18.14 1.83 8.00
N GLY A 2 18.30 3.14 7.78
CA GLY A 2 17.33 3.94 7.02
C GLY A 2 17.16 3.56 5.55
N LEU A 3 18.22 3.12 4.87
CA LEU A 3 18.20 2.72 3.46
C LEU A 3 17.92 1.23 3.25
N LEU A 4 18.18 0.38 4.25
CA LEU A 4 18.04 -1.07 4.12
C LEU A 4 16.58 -1.53 4.01
N VAL A 5 15.67 -0.87 4.73
CA VAL A 5 14.23 -1.21 4.68
C VAL A 5 13.63 -0.89 3.30
N PRO A 6 13.79 0.33 2.74
CA PRO A 6 13.38 0.61 1.37
C PRO A 6 13.97 -0.35 0.35
N LEU A 7 15.24 -0.73 0.50
CA LEU A 7 15.90 -1.68 -0.39
C LEU A 7 15.17 -3.05 -0.41
N CYS A 8 14.80 -3.59 0.76
CA CYS A 8 14.01 -4.83 0.83
C CYS A 8 12.65 -4.67 0.12
N VAL A 9 11.96 -3.54 0.33
CA VAL A 9 10.67 -3.27 -0.31
C VAL A 9 10.79 -3.22 -1.82
N TYR A 10 11.78 -2.49 -2.35
CA TYR A 10 12.01 -2.42 -3.81
C TYR A 10 12.45 -3.77 -4.39
N THR A 11 13.19 -4.58 -3.64
CA THR A 11 13.57 -5.93 -4.06
C THR A 11 12.33 -6.82 -4.21
N ILE A 12 11.41 -6.79 -3.24
CA ILE A 12 10.15 -7.53 -3.30
C ILE A 12 9.32 -7.06 -4.50
N ALA A 13 9.23 -5.74 -4.69
CA ALA A 13 8.52 -5.14 -5.83
C ALA A 13 9.11 -5.58 -7.17
N ALA A 14 10.43 -5.60 -7.29
CA ALA A 14 11.14 -6.03 -8.50
C ALA A 14 10.91 -7.52 -8.80
N ILE A 15 10.96 -8.39 -7.77
CA ILE A 15 10.70 -9.82 -7.92
C ILE A 15 9.25 -10.05 -8.38
N SER A 16 8.29 -9.35 -7.76
CA SER A 16 6.88 -9.50 -8.12
C SER A 16 6.58 -8.95 -9.53
N LEU A 17 7.23 -7.86 -9.93
CA LEU A 17 7.13 -7.34 -11.29
C LEU A 17 7.74 -8.31 -12.31
N ASN A 18 8.90 -8.89 -12.00
CA ASN A 18 9.55 -9.89 -12.85
C ASN A 18 8.66 -11.12 -13.04
N LEU A 19 7.95 -11.56 -12.00
CA LEU A 19 6.99 -12.66 -12.11
C LEU A 19 5.85 -12.30 -13.07
N VAL A 20 5.27 -11.13 -12.97
CA VAL A 20 4.18 -10.68 -13.85
C VAL A 20 4.67 -10.61 -15.29
N VAL A 21 5.79 -9.93 -15.55
CA VAL A 21 6.36 -9.77 -16.88
C VAL A 21 6.84 -11.12 -17.45
N GLY A 22 7.45 -11.96 -16.61
CA GLY A 22 7.97 -13.28 -17.02
C GLY A 22 6.86 -14.27 -17.37
N PHE A 23 5.71 -14.23 -16.68
CA PHE A 23 4.59 -15.13 -16.95
C PHE A 23 3.68 -14.64 -18.09
N SER A 24 3.32 -13.36 -18.08
CA SER A 24 2.43 -12.82 -19.13
C SER A 24 3.17 -12.40 -20.39
N GLY A 25 4.49 -12.24 -20.34
CA GLY A 25 5.29 -11.73 -21.46
C GLY A 25 4.96 -10.27 -21.83
N GLU A 26 4.14 -9.60 -21.04
CA GLU A 26 3.63 -8.27 -21.31
C GLU A 26 4.07 -7.28 -20.22
N LEU A 27 4.40 -6.05 -20.63
CA LEU A 27 4.84 -5.01 -19.73
C LEU A 27 3.65 -4.41 -18.97
N SER A 28 3.61 -4.60 -17.63
CA SER A 28 2.62 -3.97 -16.76
C SER A 28 3.24 -2.79 -16.02
N LEU A 29 2.76 -1.58 -16.32
CA LEU A 29 3.21 -0.34 -15.66
C LEU A 29 2.34 0.06 -14.47
N GLY A 30 1.27 -0.69 -14.18
CA GLY A 30 0.35 -0.43 -13.06
C GLY A 30 0.82 -0.90 -11.69
N HIS A 31 1.96 -1.58 -11.59
CA HIS A 31 2.45 -2.19 -10.36
C HIS A 31 2.58 -1.19 -9.19
N ALA A 32 3.05 0.02 -9.49
CA ALA A 32 3.16 1.11 -8.50
C ALA A 32 1.79 1.52 -7.91
N GLY A 33 0.72 1.47 -8.69
CA GLY A 33 -0.65 1.74 -8.22
C GLY A 33 -1.12 0.72 -7.17
N PHE A 34 -0.87 -0.56 -7.41
CA PHE A 34 -1.22 -1.62 -6.45
C PHE A 34 -0.39 -1.53 -5.17
N MET A 35 0.92 -1.22 -5.27
CA MET A 35 1.75 -0.92 -4.11
C MET A 35 1.19 0.24 -3.29
N CYS A 36 0.74 1.29 -3.96
CA CYS A 36 0.16 2.46 -3.31
C CYS A 36 -1.11 2.08 -2.53
N VAL A 37 -2.07 1.38 -3.16
CA VAL A 37 -3.30 0.91 -2.52
C VAL A 37 -2.98 0.04 -1.30
N GLY A 38 -2.09 -0.94 -1.43
CA GLY A 38 -1.68 -1.81 -0.33
C GLY A 38 -1.04 -1.05 0.83
N ALA A 39 -0.13 -0.13 0.54
CA ALA A 39 0.55 0.67 1.55
C ALA A 39 -0.41 1.58 2.33
N TYR A 40 -1.31 2.28 1.62
CA TYR A 40 -2.26 3.19 2.25
C TYR A 40 -3.31 2.45 3.07
N SER A 41 -3.86 1.33 2.58
CA SER A 41 -4.83 0.53 3.33
C SER A 41 -4.23 -0.11 4.57
N SER A 42 -3.00 -0.62 4.51
CA SER A 42 -2.29 -1.17 5.66
C SER A 42 -1.99 -0.09 6.72
N ALA A 43 -1.58 1.09 6.28
CA ALA A 43 -1.29 2.20 7.18
C ALA A 43 -2.57 2.77 7.83
N LEU A 44 -3.68 2.91 7.09
CA LEU A 44 -4.97 3.29 7.64
C LEU A 44 -5.43 2.30 8.72
N PHE A 45 -5.39 1.00 8.42
CA PHE A 45 -5.73 -0.02 9.40
C PHE A 45 -4.86 0.05 10.65
N SER A 46 -3.56 0.25 10.48
CA SER A 46 -2.63 0.38 11.60
C SER A 46 -2.93 1.57 12.51
N HIS A 47 -3.45 2.67 11.96
CA HIS A 47 -3.88 3.83 12.75
C HIS A 47 -5.20 3.57 13.48
N ILE A 48 -6.16 2.91 12.84
CA ILE A 48 -7.46 2.58 13.44
C ILE A 48 -7.28 1.55 14.57
N ALA A 49 -6.43 0.55 14.35
CA ALA A 49 -6.18 -0.53 15.31
C ALA A 49 -5.04 -0.20 16.31
N SER A 50 -4.96 1.06 16.77
CA SER A 50 -3.91 1.51 17.70
C SER A 50 -3.90 0.75 19.02
N ASP A 51 -5.04 0.19 19.45
CA ASP A 51 -5.21 -0.52 20.73
C ASP A 51 -4.62 -1.94 20.72
N ILE A 52 -4.31 -2.49 19.52
CA ILE A 52 -3.72 -3.81 19.38
C ILE A 52 -2.19 -3.73 19.61
N PRO A 53 -1.58 -4.72 20.29
CA PRO A 53 -0.13 -4.80 20.44
C PRO A 53 0.60 -4.69 19.10
N GLN A 54 1.81 -4.13 19.09
CA GLN A 54 2.50 -3.72 17.86
C GLN A 54 2.77 -4.88 16.88
N VAL A 55 3.16 -6.05 17.38
CA VAL A 55 3.51 -7.20 16.52
C VAL A 55 2.31 -7.78 15.78
N PRO A 56 1.20 -8.19 16.44
CA PRO A 56 0.03 -8.70 15.73
C PRO A 56 -0.62 -7.63 14.84
N ARG A 57 -0.61 -6.35 15.25
CA ARG A 57 -1.10 -5.24 14.44
C ARG A 57 -0.33 -5.12 13.12
N PHE A 58 0.99 -5.26 13.16
CA PHE A 58 1.83 -5.20 11.97
C PHE A 58 1.52 -6.34 10.99
N ILE A 59 1.37 -7.58 11.49
CA ILE A 59 1.01 -8.73 10.66
C ILE A 59 -0.36 -8.55 10.04
N LEU A 60 -1.36 -8.14 10.84
CA LEU A 60 -2.72 -7.88 10.35
C LEU A 60 -2.75 -6.74 9.32
N ALA A 61 -1.97 -5.68 9.53
CA ALA A 61 -1.88 -4.56 8.59
C ALA A 61 -1.34 -5.02 7.22
N ILE A 62 -0.33 -5.90 7.19
CA ILE A 62 0.19 -6.46 5.93
C ILE A 62 -0.88 -7.33 5.25
N LEU A 63 -1.57 -8.20 6.01
CA LEU A 63 -2.61 -9.07 5.44
C LEU A 63 -3.78 -8.26 4.85
N ILE A 64 -4.23 -7.24 5.56
CA ILE A 64 -5.31 -6.36 5.09
C ILE A 64 -4.86 -5.56 3.87
N GLY A 65 -3.64 -5.01 3.89
CA GLY A 65 -3.07 -4.33 2.75
C GLY A 65 -2.99 -5.22 1.50
N ALA A 66 -2.56 -6.46 1.68
CA ALA A 66 -2.49 -7.46 0.61
C ALA A 66 -3.90 -7.82 0.09
N ALA A 67 -4.88 -8.04 0.99
CA ALA A 67 -6.25 -8.35 0.61
C ALA A 67 -6.91 -7.22 -0.18
N VAL A 68 -6.76 -5.98 0.26
CA VAL A 68 -7.31 -4.80 -0.44
C VAL A 68 -6.64 -4.64 -1.80
N ALA A 69 -5.31 -4.74 -1.88
CA ALA A 69 -4.59 -4.69 -3.15
C ALA A 69 -5.02 -5.81 -4.11
N ALA A 70 -5.28 -7.01 -3.61
CA ALA A 70 -5.78 -8.13 -4.41
C ALA A 70 -7.18 -7.86 -4.97
N VAL A 71 -8.09 -7.30 -4.16
CA VAL A 71 -9.44 -6.92 -4.62
C VAL A 71 -9.35 -5.89 -5.75
N PHE A 72 -8.55 -4.84 -5.59
CA PHE A 72 -8.30 -3.86 -6.65
C PHE A 72 -7.65 -4.52 -7.88
N GLY A 73 -6.71 -5.45 -7.66
CA GLY A 73 -6.09 -6.24 -8.73
C GLY A 73 -7.10 -7.03 -9.55
N VAL A 74 -8.08 -7.66 -8.91
CA VAL A 74 -9.15 -8.40 -9.60
C VAL A 74 -10.06 -7.43 -10.37
N ILE A 75 -10.51 -6.34 -9.74
CA ILE A 75 -11.41 -5.35 -10.36
C ILE A 75 -10.78 -4.75 -11.62
N ILE A 76 -9.50 -4.40 -11.56
CA ILE A 76 -8.76 -3.81 -12.67
C ILE A 76 -8.31 -4.89 -13.66
N GLY A 77 -7.90 -6.06 -13.18
CA GLY A 77 -7.40 -7.15 -13.99
C GLY A 77 -8.42 -7.68 -14.97
N ILE A 78 -9.69 -7.84 -14.57
CA ILE A 78 -10.75 -8.37 -15.46
C ILE A 78 -10.87 -7.59 -16.78
N PRO A 79 -11.02 -6.25 -16.79
CA PRO A 79 -11.06 -5.50 -18.05
C PRO A 79 -9.71 -5.45 -18.77
N VAL A 80 -8.60 -5.39 -18.03
CA VAL A 80 -7.26 -5.23 -18.58
C VAL A 80 -6.77 -6.50 -19.27
N LEU A 81 -7.10 -7.69 -18.75
CA LEU A 81 -6.74 -8.99 -19.36
C LEU A 81 -7.34 -9.21 -20.77
N ARG A 82 -8.30 -8.40 -21.18
CA ARG A 82 -8.85 -8.43 -22.55
C ARG A 82 -7.99 -7.66 -23.55
N LEU A 83 -7.05 -6.86 -23.06
CA LEU A 83 -6.13 -6.06 -23.89
C LEU A 83 -4.83 -6.82 -24.09
N ARG A 84 -4.15 -6.60 -25.21
CA ARG A 84 -2.89 -7.24 -25.54
C ARG A 84 -1.83 -6.22 -25.96
N GLY A 85 -0.57 -6.56 -25.72
CA GLY A 85 0.59 -5.77 -26.15
C GLY A 85 0.62 -4.38 -25.53
N ASP A 86 0.90 -3.37 -26.34
CA ASP A 86 1.12 -1.98 -25.90
C ASP A 86 -0.12 -1.34 -25.25
N TYR A 87 -1.32 -1.75 -25.66
CA TYR A 87 -2.56 -1.24 -25.05
C TYR A 87 -2.68 -1.64 -23.57
N LEU A 88 -2.22 -2.82 -23.21
CA LEU A 88 -2.20 -3.26 -21.82
C LEU A 88 -1.26 -2.38 -20.97
N ALA A 89 -0.08 -2.06 -21.50
CA ALA A 89 0.88 -1.19 -20.82
C ALA A 89 0.31 0.23 -20.60
N ILE A 90 -0.35 0.81 -21.62
CA ILE A 90 -0.94 2.15 -21.53
C ILE A 90 -2.08 2.18 -20.51
N VAL A 91 -2.97 1.18 -20.52
CA VAL A 91 -4.12 1.13 -19.61
C VAL A 91 -3.67 0.89 -18.18
N THR A 92 -2.69 0.01 -17.94
CA THR A 92 -2.15 -0.20 -16.60
C THR A 92 -1.45 1.03 -16.04
N LEU A 93 -0.73 1.80 -16.89
CA LEU A 93 -0.15 3.08 -16.52
C LEU A 93 -1.24 4.09 -16.13
N ALA A 94 -2.30 4.20 -16.94
CA ALA A 94 -3.42 5.11 -16.69
C ALA A 94 -4.09 4.79 -15.33
N PHE A 95 -4.30 3.51 -15.02
CA PHE A 95 -4.82 3.10 -13.71
C PHE A 95 -3.89 3.49 -12.56
N GLY A 96 -2.58 3.31 -12.72
CA GLY A 96 -1.60 3.74 -11.73
C GLY A 96 -1.70 5.25 -11.43
N GLU A 97 -1.83 6.08 -12.46
CA GLU A 97 -1.99 7.52 -12.32
C GLU A 97 -3.35 7.91 -11.72
N ILE A 98 -4.44 7.22 -12.08
CA ILE A 98 -5.77 7.45 -11.47
C ILE A 98 -5.72 7.15 -9.98
N ILE A 99 -5.16 6.01 -9.55
CA ILE A 99 -5.03 5.66 -8.14
C ILE A 99 -4.19 6.68 -7.38
N LYS A 100 -3.04 7.07 -7.92
CA LYS A 100 -2.16 8.08 -7.34
C LYS A 100 -2.89 9.41 -7.14
N ASN A 101 -3.60 9.90 -8.17
CA ASN A 101 -4.34 11.16 -8.10
C ASN A 101 -5.52 11.06 -7.11
N LEU A 102 -6.22 9.93 -7.07
CA LEU A 102 -7.29 9.70 -6.11
C LEU A 102 -6.76 9.79 -4.66
N ILE A 103 -5.65 9.15 -4.36
CA ILE A 103 -5.03 9.17 -3.04
C ILE A 103 -4.52 10.58 -2.69
N ASN A 104 -3.97 11.31 -3.65
CA ASN A 104 -3.48 12.68 -3.45
C ASN A 104 -4.60 13.68 -3.10
N ILE A 105 -5.82 13.43 -3.54
CA ILE A 105 -7.00 14.28 -3.23
C ILE A 105 -7.68 13.83 -1.93
N LEU A 106 -7.40 12.60 -1.47
CA LEU A 106 -8.08 12.01 -0.33
C LEU A 106 -7.49 12.51 0.98
N TYR A 107 -8.34 13.05 1.85
CA TYR A 107 -8.02 13.40 3.23
C TYR A 107 -8.81 12.48 4.15
N VAL A 108 -8.12 11.76 5.02
CA VAL A 108 -8.75 10.84 5.97
C VAL A 108 -8.32 11.19 7.38
N GLY A 109 -9.30 11.37 8.24
CA GLY A 109 -9.09 11.57 9.67
C GLY A 109 -9.90 10.56 10.47
N PHE A 110 -9.42 10.24 11.65
CA PHE A 110 -10.09 9.39 12.62
C PHE A 110 -10.39 10.20 13.88
N ASP A 111 -11.62 10.12 14.35
CA ASP A 111 -12.15 10.82 15.50
C ASP A 111 -12.98 9.85 16.37
N GLU A 112 -13.41 10.28 17.56
CA GLU A 112 -14.31 9.52 18.43
C GLU A 112 -15.61 9.10 17.74
N ASN A 113 -16.07 9.86 16.73
CA ASN A 113 -17.24 9.57 15.91
C ASN A 113 -16.99 8.61 14.73
N GLY A 114 -15.72 8.17 14.50
CA GLY A 114 -15.36 7.24 13.45
C GLY A 114 -14.43 7.84 12.37
N LEU A 115 -14.53 7.30 11.17
CA LEU A 115 -13.66 7.59 10.05
C LEU A 115 -14.29 8.69 9.18
N HIS A 116 -13.63 9.84 9.10
CA HIS A 116 -14.04 10.97 8.28
C HIS A 116 -13.18 11.03 7.01
N VAL A 117 -13.86 11.05 5.87
CA VAL A 117 -13.22 11.14 4.54
C VAL A 117 -13.64 12.44 3.88
N ALA A 118 -12.69 13.24 3.42
CA ALA A 118 -12.93 14.49 2.72
C ALA A 118 -11.96 14.67 1.56
N THR A 119 -12.32 15.51 0.60
CA THR A 119 -11.47 15.88 -0.54
C THR A 119 -10.65 17.16 -0.29
N SER A 120 -10.79 17.76 0.90
CA SER A 120 -10.04 18.94 1.31
C SER A 120 -9.82 18.94 2.81
N SER A 121 -8.68 19.41 3.26
CA SER A 121 -8.38 19.54 4.70
C SER A 121 -9.36 20.48 5.42
N ALA A 122 -9.91 21.48 4.72
CA ALA A 122 -10.90 22.42 5.27
C ALA A 122 -12.27 21.78 5.52
N ASN A 123 -12.62 20.75 4.73
CA ASN A 123 -13.88 20.03 4.84
C ASN A 123 -13.81 18.86 5.84
N LEU A 124 -12.62 18.53 6.32
CA LEU A 124 -12.41 17.50 7.33
C LEU A 124 -12.76 18.07 8.72
N LYS A 125 -14.05 18.07 9.06
CA LYS A 125 -14.56 18.50 10.37
C LYS A 125 -14.23 17.44 11.40
N LEU A 126 -13.03 17.49 11.98
CA LEU A 126 -12.63 16.64 13.10
C LEU A 126 -13.08 17.28 14.41
N ALA A 127 -13.63 16.49 15.34
CA ALA A 127 -13.89 16.95 16.70
C ALA A 127 -12.58 17.20 17.46
N ALA A 128 -12.68 17.88 18.60
CA ALA A 128 -11.52 18.21 19.43
C ALA A 128 -10.79 16.92 19.87
N GLY A 129 -9.60 16.68 19.32
CA GLY A 129 -8.80 15.46 19.55
C GLY A 129 -8.65 14.54 18.35
N GLY A 130 -9.39 14.74 17.26
CA GLY A 130 -9.28 13.96 16.03
C GLY A 130 -7.89 14.07 15.38
N LYS A 131 -7.36 12.93 14.91
CA LYS A 131 -6.06 12.86 14.24
C LYS A 131 -6.27 12.73 12.73
N GLN A 132 -5.69 13.66 11.98
CA GLN A 132 -5.61 13.54 10.53
C GLN A 132 -4.54 12.52 10.16
N ILE A 133 -4.94 11.41 9.56
CA ILE A 133 -4.07 10.28 9.19
C ILE A 133 -3.51 10.52 7.79
N LEU A 134 -4.39 10.74 6.83
CA LEU A 134 -4.04 10.97 5.42
C LEU A 134 -4.18 12.46 5.10
N LYS A 135 -3.10 13.04 4.56
CA LYS A 135 -3.00 14.47 4.24
C LYS A 135 -2.88 14.70 2.72
N GLY A 136 -3.63 13.97 1.93
CA GLY A 136 -3.55 14.07 0.47
C GLY A 136 -2.13 13.83 -0.05
N ALA A 137 -1.60 14.76 -0.84
CA ALA A 137 -0.26 14.68 -1.43
C ALA A 137 0.91 14.60 -0.43
N LEU A 138 0.70 14.98 0.84
CA LEU A 138 1.69 14.84 1.91
C LEU A 138 1.79 13.41 2.46
N GLY A 139 0.89 12.51 2.03
CA GLY A 139 0.87 11.12 2.44
C GLY A 139 0.36 10.91 3.87
N ILE A 140 0.82 9.82 4.49
CA ILE A 140 0.43 9.43 5.84
C ILE A 140 1.48 9.90 6.84
N SER A 141 1.04 10.61 7.87
CA SER A 141 1.90 11.09 8.95
C SER A 141 1.70 10.26 10.22
N GLY A 142 2.77 10.12 11.01
CA GLY A 142 2.70 9.50 12.34
C GLY A 142 2.89 7.98 12.40
N THR A 143 3.05 7.29 11.26
CA THR A 143 3.31 5.84 11.24
C THR A 143 4.58 5.44 11.99
N GLY A 144 5.60 6.29 12.00
CA GLY A 144 6.84 6.05 12.74
C GLY A 144 6.65 5.98 14.26
N ALA A 145 5.67 6.71 14.81
CA ALA A 145 5.35 6.65 16.22
C ALA A 145 4.63 5.35 16.62
N LEU A 146 3.81 4.80 15.71
CA LEU A 146 3.06 3.56 15.93
C LEU A 146 3.96 2.33 16.04
N TYR A 147 5.14 2.37 15.43
CA TYR A 147 6.08 1.24 15.36
C TYR A 147 7.44 1.55 15.98
N LYS A 148 7.48 2.48 16.95
CA LYS A 148 8.74 2.95 17.56
C LYS A 148 9.56 1.80 18.14
N ASP A 149 8.93 0.87 18.85
CA ASP A 149 9.61 -0.24 19.54
C ASP A 149 10.02 -1.37 18.60
N VAL A 150 9.32 -1.54 17.47
CA VAL A 150 9.61 -2.57 16.45
C VAL A 150 10.51 -2.09 15.31
N LYS A 151 10.90 -0.81 15.30
CA LYS A 151 11.71 -0.22 14.22
C LYS A 151 13.02 -0.98 13.94
N HIS A 152 13.63 -1.55 14.99
CA HIS A 152 14.85 -2.35 14.87
C HIS A 152 14.61 -3.69 14.14
N TYR A 153 13.40 -4.21 14.19
CA TYR A 153 13.03 -5.49 13.59
C TYR A 153 12.56 -5.38 12.15
N PHE A 154 12.37 -4.17 11.60
CA PHE A 154 11.89 -3.99 10.23
C PHE A 154 12.85 -4.56 9.19
N PHE A 155 14.14 -4.46 9.42
CA PHE A 155 15.14 -5.00 8.49
C PHE A 155 15.14 -6.54 8.46
N PRO A 156 15.25 -7.27 9.58
CA PRO A 156 15.15 -8.72 9.57
C PRO A 156 13.79 -9.22 9.04
N ILE A 157 12.69 -8.56 9.37
CA ILE A 157 11.39 -8.88 8.80
C ILE A 157 11.39 -8.66 7.28
N GLY A 158 11.99 -7.59 6.79
CA GLY A 158 12.17 -7.33 5.36
C GLY A 158 12.92 -8.46 4.65
N ILE A 159 13.99 -8.97 5.23
CA ILE A 159 14.75 -10.10 4.68
C ILE A 159 13.90 -11.38 4.63
N ILE A 160 13.15 -11.67 5.70
CA ILE A 160 12.26 -12.83 5.75
C ILE A 160 11.20 -12.73 4.64
N LEU A 161 10.62 -11.55 4.42
CA LEU A 161 9.64 -11.32 3.36
C LEU A 161 10.26 -11.47 1.96
N VAL A 162 11.49 -11.00 1.74
CA VAL A 162 12.22 -11.22 0.48
C VAL A 162 12.45 -12.70 0.22
N LEU A 163 12.91 -13.45 1.22
CA LEU A 163 13.11 -14.90 1.09
C LEU A 163 11.81 -15.64 0.83
N LEU A 164 10.74 -15.25 1.50
CA LEU A 164 9.40 -15.81 1.30
C LEU A 164 8.89 -15.54 -0.12
N THR A 165 9.04 -14.33 -0.63
CA THR A 165 8.65 -14.00 -2.01
C THR A 165 9.48 -14.77 -3.03
N LEU A 166 10.77 -14.91 -2.83
CA LEU A 166 11.63 -15.75 -3.67
C LEU A 166 11.19 -17.21 -3.66
N PHE A 167 10.89 -17.76 -2.48
CA PHE A 167 10.42 -19.13 -2.34
C PHE A 167 9.10 -19.37 -3.10
N ILE A 168 8.15 -18.44 -2.99
CA ILE A 168 6.85 -18.53 -3.70
C ILE A 168 7.05 -18.44 -5.22
N VAL A 169 7.98 -17.59 -5.69
CA VAL A 169 8.22 -17.39 -7.12
C VAL A 169 8.98 -18.57 -7.75
N GLN A 170 9.82 -19.26 -6.97
CA GLN A 170 10.62 -20.39 -7.47
C GLN A 170 9.85 -21.74 -7.47
N ASN A 171 8.76 -21.84 -6.71
CA ASN A 171 8.01 -23.07 -6.54
C ASN A 171 6.66 -23.02 -7.26
#